data_babef72e460f1bfcfacab36e53694c14
#
_entry.id   babef72e460f1bfcfacab36e53694c14
#
_cell.length_a   1.000
_cell.length_b   1.000
_cell.length_c   1.000
_cell.angle_alpha   90.00
_cell.angle_beta   90.00
_cell.angle_gamma   90.00
#
_symmetry.space_group_name_H-M   'P 1'
#
loop_
_entity.id
_entity.type
_entity.pdbx_description
1 polymer ?
#
loop_
_entity_poly.entity_id
_entity_poly.type
_entity_poly.pdbx_seq_one_letter_code
_entity_poly.pdbx_strand_id
1 'polypeptide(L)'
;MRLPRVLVSLALLVCASATLASGAGAAQLARLRVSFDPYVLGGRTTIKLALRVSGPHGVSPSPVRGLALRLPPNMGIATTTLGQANCEPTQLILGGLHGCSANARLGGGEASAVVPVGAQTVQEKALLTALMGPAVEDRLEVLFYVEALAPVFAQLVLPSVVEEDRSPFGERLDTQVPLVQTWPDGPDLALQTFTSTIGPLHLTYHRQVGNRTLSYHPNGIRLSQTCPRGGFPFGALLSFQDGSTSSAAYHVPCPHS
;
A
#
# COMPACT_ATOMS: atom_id res chain seq x y z
N MET A 1 -25.81 -29.32 -79.80
CA MET A 1 -25.39 -28.28 -78.86
C MET A 1 -25.68 -28.77 -77.47
N ARG A 2 -24.64 -29.16 -76.70
CA ARG A 2 -24.77 -29.68 -75.31
C ARG A 2 -24.04 -28.74 -74.43
N LEU A 3 -24.75 -28.10 -73.44
CA LEU A 3 -24.17 -27.28 -72.35
C LEU A 3 -23.66 -28.19 -71.22
N PRO A 4 -22.48 -27.92 -70.62
CA PRO A 4 -22.04 -28.59 -69.44
C PRO A 4 -22.62 -27.95 -68.16
N ARG A 5 -23.03 -28.81 -67.23
CA ARG A 5 -23.47 -28.49 -65.88
C ARG A 5 -22.23 -28.17 -65.02
N VAL A 6 -22.14 -26.92 -64.52
CA VAL A 6 -21.17 -26.54 -63.52
C VAL A 6 -21.71 -26.88 -62.14
N LEU A 7 -21.04 -27.79 -61.45
CA LEU A 7 -21.26 -28.12 -60.03
C LEU A 7 -20.55 -27.09 -59.19
N VAL A 8 -21.29 -26.24 -58.47
CA VAL A 8 -20.77 -25.32 -57.46
C VAL A 8 -20.72 -26.10 -56.14
N SER A 9 -19.51 -26.46 -55.69
CA SER A 9 -19.27 -27.04 -54.36
C SER A 9 -19.21 -25.92 -53.35
N LEU A 10 -20.20 -25.82 -52.47
CA LEU A 10 -20.26 -24.90 -51.34
C LEU A 10 -19.44 -25.50 -50.18
N ALA A 11 -18.21 -25.02 -49.96
CA ALA A 11 -17.40 -25.36 -48.82
C ALA A 11 -17.87 -24.58 -47.59
N LEU A 12 -18.55 -25.23 -46.66
CA LEU A 12 -18.87 -24.69 -45.31
C LEU A 12 -17.59 -24.59 -44.49
N LEU A 13 -17.08 -23.35 -44.31
CA LEU A 13 -16.01 -23.06 -43.36
C LEU A 13 -16.64 -22.95 -41.95
N VAL A 14 -16.53 -23.98 -41.15
CA VAL A 14 -16.88 -23.95 -39.72
C VAL A 14 -15.76 -23.23 -38.97
N CYS A 15 -15.91 -21.93 -38.71
CA CYS A 15 -15.07 -21.19 -37.80
C CYS A 15 -15.36 -21.68 -36.37
N ALA A 16 -14.53 -22.59 -35.85
CA ALA A 16 -14.51 -22.95 -34.45
C ALA A 16 -13.95 -21.74 -33.64
N SER A 17 -14.85 -20.92 -33.12
CA SER A 17 -14.52 -19.86 -32.15
C SER A 17 -14.12 -20.53 -30.85
N ALA A 18 -12.81 -20.72 -30.66
CA ALA A 18 -12.24 -21.10 -29.35
C ALA A 18 -12.46 -19.90 -28.42
N THR A 19 -13.54 -19.90 -27.65
CA THR A 19 -13.72 -19.02 -26.50
C THR A 19 -12.65 -19.42 -25.49
N LEU A 20 -11.57 -18.62 -25.44
CA LEU A 20 -10.66 -18.62 -24.31
C LEU A 20 -11.50 -18.21 -23.09
N ALA A 21 -11.99 -19.21 -22.36
CA ALA A 21 -12.51 -19.01 -21.03
C ALA A 21 -11.33 -18.50 -20.19
N SER A 22 -11.20 -17.17 -20.06
CA SER A 22 -10.36 -16.56 -19.05
C SER A 22 -10.85 -17.14 -17.73
N GLY A 23 -10.07 -18.07 -17.17
CA GLY A 23 -10.36 -18.63 -15.86
C GLY A 23 -10.54 -17.47 -14.90
N ALA A 24 -11.77 -17.23 -14.48
CA ALA A 24 -12.06 -16.28 -13.39
C ALA A 24 -11.38 -16.86 -12.15
N GLY A 25 -10.12 -16.54 -11.96
CA GLY A 25 -9.41 -16.81 -10.70
C GLY A 25 -10.28 -16.30 -9.59
N ALA A 26 -10.53 -17.13 -8.59
CA ALA A 26 -11.40 -16.76 -7.49
C ALA A 26 -10.87 -15.46 -6.85
N ALA A 27 -11.68 -14.42 -6.80
CA ALA A 27 -11.26 -13.07 -6.50
C ALA A 27 -10.72 -12.93 -5.07
N GLN A 28 -9.53 -12.37 -4.95
CA GLN A 28 -8.98 -11.90 -3.67
C GLN A 28 -9.87 -10.78 -3.11
N LEU A 29 -10.10 -10.76 -1.80
CA LEU A 29 -10.92 -9.77 -1.15
C LEU A 29 -10.07 -8.83 -0.31
N ALA A 30 -10.12 -7.53 -0.61
CA ALA A 30 -9.52 -6.48 0.19
C ALA A 30 -10.60 -5.72 0.99
N ARG A 31 -10.27 -5.34 2.23
CA ARG A 31 -11.09 -4.47 3.08
C ARG A 31 -10.22 -3.38 3.67
N LEU A 32 -10.64 -2.14 3.51
CA LEU A 32 -9.95 -0.96 4.01
C LEU A 32 -10.77 -0.29 5.11
N ARG A 33 -10.10 0.18 6.16
CA ARG A 33 -10.65 1.09 7.16
C ARG A 33 -9.67 2.20 7.42
N VAL A 34 -10.17 3.41 7.57
CA VAL A 34 -9.37 4.60 7.86
C VAL A 34 -10.07 5.44 8.92
N SER A 35 -9.28 6.07 9.78
CA SER A 35 -9.77 7.06 10.75
C SER A 35 -8.74 8.16 10.97
N PHE A 36 -9.21 9.29 11.46
CA PHE A 36 -8.40 10.45 11.84
C PHE A 36 -8.40 10.63 13.36
N ASP A 37 -7.25 11.07 13.90
CA ASP A 37 -7.11 11.31 15.34
C ASP A 37 -6.08 12.44 15.61
N PRO A 38 -6.50 13.61 16.15
CA PRO A 38 -7.86 14.08 16.31
C PRO A 38 -8.56 14.35 14.96
N TYR A 39 -9.88 14.25 14.94
CA TYR A 39 -10.67 14.50 13.74
C TYR A 39 -11.28 15.91 13.78
N VAL A 40 -10.50 16.91 13.38
CA VAL A 40 -10.88 18.32 13.33
C VAL A 40 -10.53 18.90 11.97
N LEU A 41 -11.52 19.45 11.26
CA LEU A 41 -11.29 20.07 9.95
C LEU A 41 -10.32 21.26 10.07
N GLY A 42 -9.39 21.37 9.13
CA GLY A 42 -8.32 22.37 9.13
C GLY A 42 -7.27 22.14 10.23
N GLY A 43 -7.48 21.19 11.12
CA GLY A 43 -6.57 20.85 12.21
C GLY A 43 -5.50 19.83 11.81
N ARG A 44 -4.51 19.69 12.68
CA ARG A 44 -3.54 18.59 12.60
C ARG A 44 -4.22 17.27 12.93
N THR A 45 -3.78 16.21 12.27
CA THR A 45 -4.33 14.87 12.50
C THR A 45 -3.28 13.77 12.31
N THR A 46 -3.58 12.62 12.83
CA THR A 46 -2.93 11.34 12.55
C THR A 46 -3.87 10.48 11.74
N ILE A 47 -3.37 9.86 10.68
CA ILE A 47 -4.12 8.91 9.87
C ILE A 47 -3.85 7.51 10.41
N LYS A 48 -4.89 6.79 10.78
CA LYS A 48 -4.85 5.37 11.12
C LYS A 48 -5.50 4.60 9.99
N LEU A 49 -4.74 3.68 9.39
CA LEU A 49 -5.18 2.85 8.27
C LEU A 49 -5.08 1.38 8.65
N ALA A 50 -6.10 0.60 8.30
CA ALA A 50 -6.10 -0.85 8.41
C ALA A 50 -6.59 -1.48 7.11
N LEU A 51 -5.76 -2.31 6.51
CA LEU A 51 -6.05 -3.10 5.31
C LEU A 51 -6.06 -4.58 5.70
N ARG A 52 -7.08 -5.29 5.27
CA ARG A 52 -7.18 -6.75 5.41
C ARG A 52 -7.33 -7.37 4.03
N VAL A 53 -6.58 -8.43 3.78
CA VAL A 53 -6.62 -9.21 2.54
C VAL A 53 -6.98 -10.66 2.89
N SER A 54 -7.85 -11.25 2.12
CA SER A 54 -8.22 -12.66 2.25
C SER A 54 -8.38 -13.28 0.86
N GLY A 55 -8.02 -14.53 0.75
CA GLY A 55 -8.27 -15.31 -0.45
C GLY A 55 -9.74 -15.72 -0.56
N PRO A 56 -10.12 -16.31 -1.68
CA PRO A 56 -11.46 -16.84 -1.89
C PRO A 56 -11.78 -17.94 -0.88
N HIS A 57 -13.05 -17.99 -0.46
CA HIS A 57 -13.55 -19.01 0.50
C HIS A 57 -12.75 -19.13 1.82
N GLY A 58 -12.04 -18.05 2.22
CA GLY A 58 -11.28 -18.00 3.47
C GLY A 58 -9.92 -18.70 3.43
N VAL A 59 -9.44 -19.13 2.26
CA VAL A 59 -8.06 -19.61 2.12
C VAL A 59 -7.06 -18.44 2.18
N SER A 60 -5.77 -18.76 2.28
CA SER A 60 -4.72 -17.75 2.23
C SER A 60 -4.77 -16.97 0.92
N PRO A 61 -4.59 -15.64 0.94
CA PRO A 61 -4.53 -14.86 -0.28
C PRO A 61 -3.29 -15.22 -1.11
N SER A 62 -3.30 -14.85 -2.39
CA SER A 62 -2.09 -14.85 -3.21
C SER A 62 -1.13 -13.76 -2.71
N PRO A 63 0.21 -13.94 -2.81
CA PRO A 63 1.19 -12.91 -2.44
C PRO A 63 0.95 -11.60 -3.17
N VAL A 64 1.04 -10.48 -2.44
CA VAL A 64 0.89 -9.13 -2.99
C VAL A 64 2.17 -8.74 -3.72
N ARG A 65 2.05 -8.20 -4.94
CA ARG A 65 3.14 -7.64 -5.75
C ARG A 65 3.12 -6.11 -5.84
N GLY A 66 1.96 -5.52 -5.64
CA GLY A 66 1.81 -4.07 -5.67
C GLY A 66 0.65 -3.62 -4.81
N LEU A 67 0.82 -2.46 -4.20
CA LEU A 67 -0.18 -1.78 -3.40
C LEU A 67 -0.19 -0.30 -3.75
N ALA A 68 -1.32 0.20 -4.25
CA ALA A 68 -1.56 1.62 -4.41
C ALA A 68 -2.57 2.08 -3.35
N LEU A 69 -2.12 2.94 -2.44
CA LEU A 69 -2.99 3.61 -1.47
C LEU A 69 -3.41 4.96 -2.04
N ARG A 70 -4.72 5.20 -2.11
CA ARG A 70 -5.32 6.41 -2.68
C ARG A 70 -5.84 7.29 -1.55
N LEU A 71 -5.48 8.55 -1.60
CA LEU A 71 -5.70 9.53 -0.55
C LEU A 71 -6.72 10.59 -0.99
N PRO A 72 -7.45 11.22 -0.04
CA PRO A 72 -8.37 12.30 -0.36
C PRO A 72 -7.67 13.51 -0.97
N PRO A 73 -8.37 14.31 -1.78
CA PRO A 73 -7.83 15.55 -2.30
C PRO A 73 -7.61 16.58 -1.17
N ASN A 74 -6.65 17.47 -1.37
CA ASN A 74 -6.30 18.55 -0.43
C ASN A 74 -5.88 18.07 0.98
N MET A 75 -5.41 16.83 1.05
CA MET A 75 -4.82 16.27 2.26
C MET A 75 -3.34 16.06 1.97
N GLY A 76 -2.53 17.02 2.32
CA GLY A 76 -1.10 16.96 2.09
C GLY A 76 -0.32 16.63 3.36
N ILE A 77 0.78 15.90 3.20
CA ILE A 77 1.84 15.85 4.21
C ILE A 77 2.57 17.21 4.11
N ALA A 78 2.49 18.00 5.18
CA ALA A 78 3.25 19.24 5.22
C ALA A 78 4.73 18.90 5.43
N THR A 79 5.48 18.79 4.33
CA THR A 79 6.91 18.39 4.31
C THR A 79 7.80 19.29 5.14
N THR A 80 7.37 20.54 5.40
CA THR A 80 8.07 21.48 6.30
C THR A 80 7.91 21.15 7.79
N THR A 81 6.99 20.26 8.14
CA THR A 81 6.66 19.95 9.54
C THR A 81 6.54 18.45 9.83
N LEU A 82 6.52 17.60 8.80
CA LEU A 82 6.58 16.15 8.89
C LEU A 82 7.64 15.65 7.92
N GLY A 83 8.52 14.74 8.36
CA GLY A 83 9.64 14.29 7.55
C GLY A 83 10.67 15.42 7.32
N GLN A 84 11.15 16.07 8.36
CA GLN A 84 12.12 17.17 8.28
C GLN A 84 13.56 16.71 7.94
N ALA A 85 13.77 15.42 7.83
CA ALA A 85 15.00 14.81 7.34
C ALA A 85 14.63 13.70 6.37
N ASN A 86 15.46 13.48 5.38
CA ASN A 86 15.33 12.34 4.48
C ASN A 86 16.17 11.17 4.97
N CYS A 87 15.74 9.99 4.63
CA CYS A 87 16.47 8.76 4.85
C CYS A 87 16.74 8.12 3.48
N GLU A 88 18.00 7.81 3.19
CA GLU A 88 18.35 7.12 1.96
C GLU A 88 18.07 5.61 2.08
N PRO A 89 17.53 4.95 1.04
CA PRO A 89 17.28 3.50 1.06
C PRO A 89 18.51 2.69 1.48
N THR A 90 19.70 3.08 1.02
CA THR A 90 20.96 2.43 1.37
C THR A 90 21.31 2.54 2.85
N GLN A 91 20.97 3.65 3.50
CA GLN A 91 21.17 3.83 4.94
C GLN A 91 20.27 2.87 5.75
N LEU A 92 19.02 2.67 5.30
CA LEU A 92 18.12 1.67 5.90
C LEU A 92 18.60 0.25 5.70
N ILE A 93 19.08 -0.10 4.51
CA ILE A 93 19.58 -1.45 4.20
C ILE A 93 20.81 -1.78 5.06
N LEU A 94 21.73 -0.84 5.22
CA LEU A 94 23.00 -1.08 5.92
C LEU A 94 22.91 -0.90 7.45
N GLY A 95 22.13 0.05 7.91
CA GLY A 95 22.09 0.45 9.32
C GLY A 95 20.72 0.30 10.00
N GLY A 96 19.73 -0.23 9.27
CA GLY A 96 18.36 -0.29 9.77
C GLY A 96 17.84 1.10 10.18
N LEU A 97 16.94 1.16 11.12
CA LEU A 97 16.37 2.43 11.61
C LEU A 97 17.40 3.35 12.29
N HIS A 98 18.54 2.81 12.72
CA HIS A 98 19.62 3.61 13.31
C HIS A 98 20.43 4.38 12.26
N GLY A 99 20.40 3.94 11.00
CA GLY A 99 21.04 4.63 9.89
C GLY A 99 20.37 5.95 9.51
N CYS A 100 19.15 6.20 10.01
CA CYS A 100 18.37 7.38 9.64
C CYS A 100 18.02 8.26 10.83
N SER A 101 17.87 9.55 10.56
CA SER A 101 17.41 10.52 11.58
C SER A 101 16.01 10.17 12.08
N ALA A 102 15.78 10.32 13.38
CA ALA A 102 14.43 10.20 13.95
C ALA A 102 13.44 11.22 13.31
N ASN A 103 13.94 12.35 12.82
CA ASN A 103 13.13 13.37 12.15
C ASN A 103 12.71 12.97 10.72
N ALA A 104 13.21 11.87 10.17
CA ALA A 104 12.72 11.29 8.93
C ALA A 104 11.46 10.44 9.11
N ARG A 105 11.14 10.01 10.34
CA ARG A 105 10.01 9.14 10.59
C ARG A 105 8.68 9.86 10.35
N LEU A 106 7.79 9.21 9.61
CA LEU A 106 6.43 9.66 9.33
C LEU A 106 5.40 8.94 10.20
N GLY A 107 5.74 7.73 10.65
CA GLY A 107 4.85 6.88 11.43
C GLY A 107 5.32 5.45 11.47
N GLY A 108 4.40 4.55 11.79
CA GLY A 108 4.68 3.12 11.88
C GLY A 108 3.43 2.28 11.92
N GLY A 109 3.61 0.99 12.05
CA GLY A 109 2.50 0.05 12.07
C GLY A 109 2.99 -1.40 12.16
N GLU A 110 2.10 -2.30 11.77
CA GLU A 110 2.34 -3.73 11.80
C GLU A 110 1.75 -4.39 10.55
N ALA A 111 2.36 -5.47 10.14
CA ALA A 111 1.83 -6.35 9.12
C ALA A 111 1.77 -7.78 9.64
N SER A 112 0.83 -8.56 9.13
CA SER A 112 0.86 -10.02 9.28
C SER A 112 0.72 -10.66 7.90
N ALA A 113 1.51 -11.70 7.70
CA ALA A 113 1.49 -12.51 6.49
C ALA A 113 1.40 -13.99 6.87
N VAL A 114 1.07 -14.82 5.91
CA VAL A 114 1.01 -16.27 6.09
C VAL A 114 1.79 -16.98 5.01
N VAL A 115 2.28 -18.15 5.38
CA VAL A 115 2.96 -19.10 4.50
C VAL A 115 2.28 -20.44 4.62
N PRO A 116 1.86 -21.06 3.53
CA PRO A 116 1.44 -22.44 3.56
C PRO A 116 2.68 -23.35 3.68
N VAL A 117 2.68 -24.23 4.70
CA VAL A 117 3.72 -25.23 4.94
C VAL A 117 3.07 -26.60 5.01
N GLY A 118 3.03 -27.31 3.90
CA GLY A 118 2.27 -28.55 3.78
C GLY A 118 0.78 -28.32 4.01
N ALA A 119 0.20 -29.00 4.99
CA ALA A 119 -1.21 -28.83 5.40
C ALA A 119 -1.40 -27.73 6.47
N GLN A 120 -0.34 -27.09 6.93
CA GLN A 120 -0.39 -26.05 7.95
C GLN A 120 -0.14 -24.66 7.36
N THR A 121 -0.55 -23.63 8.10
CA THR A 121 -0.27 -22.24 7.79
C THR A 121 0.54 -21.64 8.91
N VAL A 122 1.72 -21.13 8.59
CA VAL A 122 2.58 -20.40 9.54
C VAL A 122 2.30 -18.92 9.40
N GLN A 123 2.12 -18.24 10.52
CA GLN A 123 1.89 -16.80 10.55
C GLN A 123 3.20 -16.06 10.82
N GLU A 124 3.50 -15.10 9.97
CA GLU A 124 4.60 -14.16 10.10
C GLU A 124 4.08 -12.81 10.60
N LYS A 125 4.82 -12.18 11.51
CA LYS A 125 4.54 -10.82 11.99
C LYS A 125 5.70 -9.91 11.64
N ALA A 126 5.39 -8.69 11.24
CA ALA A 126 6.37 -7.69 10.90
C ALA A 126 6.01 -6.34 11.50
N LEU A 127 7.03 -5.62 11.95
CA LEU A 127 6.94 -4.20 12.28
C LEU A 127 7.15 -3.37 11.02
N LEU A 128 6.46 -2.25 10.95
CA LEU A 128 6.54 -1.31 9.85
C LEU A 128 6.94 0.07 10.39
N THR A 129 7.91 0.71 9.74
CA THR A 129 8.22 2.12 9.95
C THR A 129 8.13 2.85 8.62
N ALA A 130 7.35 3.94 8.58
CA ALA A 130 7.29 4.84 7.45
C ALA A 130 8.27 6.00 7.66
N LEU A 131 9.10 6.28 6.65
CA LEU A 131 10.10 7.36 6.67
C LEU A 131 9.98 8.21 5.41
N MET A 132 10.42 9.46 5.50
CA MET A 132 10.59 10.33 4.36
C MET A 132 11.82 9.87 3.58
N GLY A 133 11.64 9.53 2.32
CA GLY A 133 12.72 9.24 1.36
C GLY A 133 13.27 10.51 0.69
N PRO A 134 14.31 10.38 -0.15
CA PRO A 134 14.72 11.46 -1.03
C PRO A 134 13.63 11.76 -2.06
N ALA A 135 13.59 13.00 -2.55
CA ALA A 135 12.68 13.33 -3.65
C ALA A 135 13.11 12.60 -4.93
N VAL A 136 12.15 12.01 -5.64
CA VAL A 136 12.35 11.32 -6.92
C VAL A 136 11.62 12.13 -8.00
N GLU A 137 12.34 12.72 -8.94
CA GLU A 137 11.77 13.56 -10.01
C GLU A 137 10.79 14.62 -9.46
N ASP A 138 11.21 15.34 -8.42
CA ASP A 138 10.41 16.36 -7.69
C ASP A 138 9.15 15.81 -7.00
N ARG A 139 8.99 14.49 -6.94
CA ARG A 139 7.90 13.84 -6.21
C ARG A 139 8.36 13.36 -4.84
N LEU A 140 7.42 13.34 -3.91
CA LEU A 140 7.63 12.85 -2.56
C LEU A 140 7.81 11.33 -2.58
N GLU A 141 8.86 10.84 -1.92
CA GLU A 141 9.03 9.42 -1.67
C GLU A 141 8.80 9.10 -0.20
N VAL A 142 8.08 8.04 0.05
CA VAL A 142 7.92 7.42 1.37
C VAL A 142 8.60 6.07 1.34
N LEU A 143 9.48 5.81 2.28
CA LEU A 143 10.12 4.52 2.46
C LEU A 143 9.37 3.74 3.54
N PHE A 144 8.86 2.57 3.21
CA PHE A 144 8.38 1.63 4.22
C PHE A 144 9.50 0.65 4.56
N TYR A 145 9.98 0.73 5.79
CA TYR A 145 10.92 -0.23 6.34
C TYR A 145 10.13 -1.30 7.10
N VAL A 146 10.26 -2.55 6.68
CA VAL A 146 9.54 -3.69 7.22
C VAL A 146 10.53 -4.65 7.83
N GLU A 147 10.35 -4.98 9.11
CA GLU A 147 11.13 -5.98 9.84
C GLU A 147 10.24 -7.15 10.23
N ALA A 148 10.38 -8.27 9.52
CA ALA A 148 9.78 -9.54 9.91
C ALA A 148 10.56 -10.14 11.07
N LEU A 149 9.85 -10.61 12.10
CA LEU A 149 10.44 -10.95 13.38
C LEU A 149 10.48 -12.45 13.65
N ALA A 150 9.45 -13.18 13.24
CA ALA A 150 9.32 -14.61 13.48
C ALA A 150 8.19 -15.21 12.62
N PRO A 151 8.37 -16.43 12.05
CA PRO A 151 9.52 -17.33 12.20
C PRO A 151 10.69 -16.99 11.26
N VAL A 152 10.51 -16.08 10.31
CA VAL A 152 11.53 -15.69 9.35
C VAL A 152 11.99 -14.26 9.62
N PHE A 153 13.26 -14.09 9.92
CA PHE A 153 13.83 -12.75 9.99
C PHE A 153 14.10 -12.22 8.59
N ALA A 154 13.45 -11.11 8.24
CA ALA A 154 13.67 -10.41 6.98
C ALA A 154 13.55 -8.90 7.18
N GLN A 155 14.36 -8.15 6.45
CA GLN A 155 14.30 -6.70 6.39
C GLN A 155 14.05 -6.27 4.95
N LEU A 156 13.03 -5.44 4.75
CA LEU A 156 12.66 -4.92 3.43
C LEU A 156 12.59 -3.41 3.48
N VAL A 157 13.10 -2.78 2.43
CA VAL A 157 12.89 -1.36 2.17
C VAL A 157 12.01 -1.25 0.93
N LEU A 158 10.83 -0.68 1.08
CA LEU A 158 9.84 -0.53 0.03
C LEU A 158 9.71 0.96 -0.31
N PRO A 159 10.39 1.44 -1.37
CA PRO A 159 10.21 2.79 -1.87
C PRO A 159 8.79 2.95 -2.44
N SER A 160 8.18 4.07 -2.15
CA SER A 160 6.81 4.38 -2.55
C SER A 160 6.73 5.85 -2.94
N VAL A 161 6.37 6.12 -4.18
CA VAL A 161 6.30 7.48 -4.70
C VAL A 161 4.87 8.00 -4.58
N VAL A 162 4.73 9.24 -4.12
CA VAL A 162 3.45 9.95 -4.10
C VAL A 162 3.22 10.57 -5.46
N GLU A 163 2.10 10.22 -6.09
CA GLU A 163 1.69 10.72 -7.40
C GLU A 163 0.29 11.34 -7.32
N GLU A 164 0.00 12.25 -8.25
CA GLU A 164 -1.36 12.76 -8.42
C GLU A 164 -2.31 11.64 -8.84
N ASP A 165 -3.53 11.67 -8.33
CA ASP A 165 -4.57 10.71 -8.65
C ASP A 165 -5.83 11.39 -9.19
N ARG A 166 -6.65 10.61 -9.89
CA ARG A 166 -7.91 11.08 -10.48
C ARG A 166 -8.99 11.20 -9.41
N SER A 167 -9.89 12.19 -9.61
CA SER A 167 -11.10 12.32 -8.80
C SER A 167 -11.81 10.96 -8.60
N PRO A 168 -12.33 10.67 -7.41
CA PRO A 168 -12.52 11.54 -6.24
C PRO A 168 -11.30 11.64 -5.30
N PHE A 169 -10.18 11.04 -5.67
CA PHE A 169 -8.93 11.09 -4.91
C PHE A 169 -8.09 12.29 -5.33
N GLY A 170 -7.05 12.61 -4.60
CA GLY A 170 -6.10 13.66 -4.93
C GLY A 170 -4.70 13.11 -5.17
N GLU A 171 -4.30 12.16 -4.38
CA GLU A 171 -2.97 11.57 -4.42
C GLU A 171 -3.05 10.05 -4.27
N ARG A 172 -2.03 9.36 -4.76
CA ARG A 172 -1.82 7.94 -4.52
C ARG A 172 -0.37 7.66 -4.16
N LEU A 173 -0.17 6.67 -3.35
CA LEU A 173 1.12 6.15 -2.94
C LEU A 173 1.29 4.76 -3.55
N ASP A 174 2.13 4.66 -4.56
CA ASP A 174 2.40 3.40 -5.28
C ASP A 174 3.60 2.68 -4.68
N THR A 175 3.39 1.46 -4.24
CA THR A 175 4.39 0.60 -3.60
C THR A 175 4.54 -0.71 -4.37
N GLN A 176 5.75 -1.01 -4.84
CA GLN A 176 6.09 -2.33 -5.34
C GLN A 176 6.49 -3.23 -4.17
N VAL A 177 5.88 -4.40 -4.09
CA VAL A 177 6.13 -5.36 -3.01
C VAL A 177 6.92 -6.54 -3.59
N PRO A 178 8.18 -6.74 -3.20
CA PRO A 178 8.95 -7.90 -3.63
C PRO A 178 8.36 -9.18 -3.05
N LEU A 179 8.44 -10.25 -3.79
CA LEU A 179 8.09 -11.58 -3.28
C LEU A 179 9.16 -12.03 -2.28
N VAL A 180 8.73 -12.48 -1.13
CA VAL A 180 9.61 -12.94 -0.05
C VAL A 180 9.40 -14.43 0.17
N GLN A 181 10.39 -15.21 -0.24
CA GLN A 181 10.42 -16.63 0.01
C GLN A 181 10.83 -16.92 1.46
N THR A 182 10.20 -17.87 2.08
CA THR A 182 10.50 -18.27 3.46
C THR A 182 11.74 -19.17 3.57
N TRP A 183 12.06 -19.91 2.51
CA TRP A 183 13.28 -20.69 2.28
C TRP A 183 13.53 -20.80 0.78
N PRO A 184 14.74 -21.20 0.34
CA PRO A 184 15.02 -21.41 -1.09
C PRO A 184 13.99 -22.32 -1.73
N ASP A 185 13.39 -21.87 -2.84
CA ASP A 185 12.32 -22.54 -3.58
C ASP A 185 11.02 -22.78 -2.78
N GLY A 186 10.89 -22.13 -1.65
CA GLY A 186 9.68 -22.16 -0.83
C GLY A 186 8.57 -21.23 -1.34
N PRO A 187 7.37 -21.33 -0.76
CA PRO A 187 6.27 -20.43 -1.08
C PRO A 187 6.55 -19.02 -0.59
N ASP A 188 5.99 -18.06 -1.30
CA ASP A 188 6.08 -16.64 -0.92
C ASP A 188 5.10 -16.28 0.21
N LEU A 189 5.48 -15.28 0.99
CA LEU A 189 4.65 -14.70 2.03
C LEU A 189 3.40 -14.03 1.45
N ALA A 190 2.23 -14.37 1.98
CA ALA A 190 0.95 -13.79 1.59
C ALA A 190 0.44 -12.82 2.67
N LEU A 191 0.35 -11.53 2.34
CA LEU A 191 -0.14 -10.49 3.25
C LEU A 191 -1.59 -10.73 3.64
N GLN A 192 -1.88 -10.74 4.95
CA GLN A 192 -3.25 -10.82 5.49
C GLN A 192 -3.72 -9.50 6.08
N THR A 193 -2.86 -8.84 6.85
CA THR A 193 -3.20 -7.57 7.48
C THR A 193 -2.05 -6.59 7.36
N PHE A 194 -2.41 -5.34 7.22
CA PHE A 194 -1.50 -4.22 7.25
C PHE A 194 -2.17 -3.09 8.02
N THR A 195 -1.50 -2.57 9.04
CA THR A 195 -1.93 -1.40 9.78
C THR A 195 -0.85 -0.34 9.72
N SER A 196 -1.24 0.92 9.62
CA SER A 196 -0.31 2.04 9.63
C SER A 196 -0.91 3.21 10.37
N THR A 197 -0.06 3.92 11.10
CA THR A 197 -0.39 5.17 11.79
C THR A 197 0.63 6.21 11.35
N ILE A 198 0.18 7.26 10.67
CA ILE A 198 1.02 8.35 10.15
C ILE A 198 0.52 9.67 10.72
N GLY A 199 1.43 10.43 11.34
CA GLY A 199 1.11 11.75 11.86
C GLY A 199 1.69 12.05 13.24
N PRO A 200 1.41 13.28 13.77
CA PRO A 200 2.19 13.89 14.85
C PRO A 200 2.03 13.22 16.22
N LEU A 201 0.90 12.58 16.53
CA LEU A 201 0.65 12.06 17.87
C LEU A 201 1.61 10.95 18.31
N HIS A 202 2.20 10.24 17.35
CA HIS A 202 3.10 9.10 17.61
C HIS A 202 4.56 9.40 17.26
N LEU A 203 4.87 10.69 16.94
CA LEU A 203 6.20 11.10 16.50
C LEU A 203 6.81 12.10 17.48
N THR A 204 8.11 11.93 17.75
CA THR A 204 8.91 12.89 18.47
C THR A 204 10.09 13.28 17.61
N TYR A 205 10.18 14.57 17.28
CA TYR A 205 11.29 15.14 16.55
C TYR A 205 12.20 15.90 17.48
N HIS A 206 13.44 16.08 17.04
CA HIS A 206 14.48 16.78 17.78
C HIS A 206 15.03 17.93 16.97
N ARG A 207 15.26 19.06 17.62
CA ARG A 207 15.99 20.19 17.03
C ARG A 207 17.04 20.70 17.99
N GLN A 208 18.16 21.12 17.42
CA GLN A 208 19.24 21.71 18.17
C GLN A 208 18.96 23.22 18.35
N VAL A 209 19.04 23.69 19.59
CA VAL A 209 18.93 25.13 19.93
C VAL A 209 20.11 25.46 20.85
N GLY A 210 21.14 26.09 20.28
CA GLY A 210 22.42 26.24 20.95
C GLY A 210 23.00 24.86 21.32
N ASN A 211 23.36 24.67 22.58
CA ASN A 211 23.92 23.41 23.09
C ASN A 211 22.85 22.43 23.63
N ARG A 212 21.56 22.71 23.40
CA ARG A 212 20.47 21.87 23.90
C ARG A 212 19.69 21.23 22.76
N THR A 213 19.37 19.93 22.91
CA THR A 213 18.42 19.23 22.05
C THR A 213 17.02 19.37 22.63
N LEU A 214 16.11 19.97 21.89
CA LEU A 214 14.70 20.08 22.24
C LEU A 214 13.88 19.03 21.50
N SER A 215 13.03 18.32 22.23
CA SER A 215 12.06 17.39 21.65
C SER A 215 10.73 18.10 21.46
N TYR A 216 10.06 17.79 20.34
CA TYR A 216 8.74 18.34 20.01
C TYR A 216 7.93 17.37 19.13
N HIS A 217 6.62 17.57 19.08
CA HIS A 217 5.73 16.82 18.18
C HIS A 217 5.48 17.63 16.90
N PRO A 218 5.69 17.03 15.71
CA PRO A 218 5.46 17.74 14.45
C PRO A 218 3.98 18.01 14.20
N ASN A 219 3.67 19.04 13.41
CA ASN A 219 2.29 19.33 12.98
C ASN A 219 1.86 18.57 11.70
N GLY A 220 2.74 17.90 11.09
CA GLY A 220 2.80 17.10 9.87
C GLY A 220 1.60 17.05 8.95
N ILE A 221 0.55 16.35 9.35
CA ILE A 221 -0.63 16.15 8.51
C ILE A 221 -1.74 17.09 8.97
N ARG A 222 -2.38 17.75 7.99
CA ARG A 222 -3.58 18.57 8.23
C ARG A 222 -4.74 18.08 7.38
N LEU A 223 -5.91 18.01 7.99
CA LEU A 223 -7.15 17.83 7.26
C LEU A 223 -7.52 19.09 6.47
N SER A 224 -8.22 18.90 5.36
CA SER A 224 -8.87 20.01 4.65
C SER A 224 -9.79 20.78 5.59
N GLN A 225 -9.91 22.09 5.36
CA GLN A 225 -10.86 22.95 6.11
C GLN A 225 -12.32 22.60 5.78
N THR A 226 -12.56 21.99 4.64
CA THR A 226 -13.88 21.57 4.19
C THR A 226 -13.93 20.05 4.01
N CYS A 227 -15.00 19.45 4.49
CA CYS A 227 -15.23 18.04 4.26
C CYS A 227 -15.79 17.83 2.84
N PRO A 228 -15.23 16.91 2.04
CA PRO A 228 -15.77 16.57 0.74
C PRO A 228 -17.20 16.00 0.84
N ARG A 229 -18.01 16.20 -0.20
CA ARG A 229 -19.33 15.60 -0.26
C ARG A 229 -19.22 14.07 -0.18
N GLY A 230 -19.86 13.47 0.82
CA GLY A 230 -19.79 12.02 1.08
C GLY A 230 -18.63 11.59 1.98
N GLY A 231 -17.84 12.53 2.53
CA GLY A 231 -16.72 12.25 3.40
C GLY A 231 -15.38 12.19 2.66
N PHE A 232 -14.31 11.86 3.38
CA PHE A 232 -12.96 11.76 2.82
C PHE A 232 -12.77 10.38 2.16
N PRO A 233 -12.61 10.33 0.81
CA PRO A 233 -12.45 9.07 0.09
C PRO A 233 -11.03 8.52 0.25
N PHE A 234 -10.93 7.25 0.64
CA PHE A 234 -9.70 6.48 0.62
C PHE A 234 -9.88 5.24 -0.26
N GLY A 235 -8.80 4.77 -0.86
CA GLY A 235 -8.79 3.55 -1.66
C GLY A 235 -7.52 2.74 -1.46
N ALA A 236 -7.63 1.45 -1.72
CA ALA A 236 -6.50 0.55 -1.87
C ALA A 236 -6.72 -0.26 -3.15
N LEU A 237 -5.70 -0.36 -3.98
CA LEU A 237 -5.67 -1.22 -5.16
C LEU A 237 -4.49 -2.17 -4.99
N LEU A 238 -4.73 -3.47 -5.07
CA LEU A 238 -3.73 -4.51 -4.91
C LEU A 238 -3.59 -5.30 -6.20
N SER A 239 -2.36 -5.65 -6.54
CA SER A 239 -2.03 -6.65 -7.55
C SER A 239 -1.34 -7.83 -6.90
N PHE A 240 -1.64 -9.04 -7.37
CA PHE A 240 -1.19 -10.28 -6.76
C PHE A 240 -0.30 -11.09 -7.72
N GLN A 241 0.43 -12.05 -7.15
CA GLN A 241 1.32 -12.94 -7.89
C GLN A 241 0.59 -13.79 -8.93
N ASP A 242 -0.63 -14.18 -8.64
CA ASP A 242 -1.50 -14.95 -9.56
C ASP A 242 -2.08 -14.13 -10.72
N GLY A 243 -1.70 -12.85 -10.84
CA GLY A 243 -2.19 -11.92 -11.83
C GLY A 243 -3.56 -11.30 -11.50
N SER A 244 -4.19 -11.73 -10.42
CA SER A 244 -5.45 -11.12 -9.98
C SER A 244 -5.24 -9.73 -9.39
N THR A 245 -6.32 -8.95 -9.30
CA THR A 245 -6.35 -7.64 -8.63
C THR A 245 -7.52 -7.57 -7.68
N SER A 246 -7.39 -6.74 -6.64
CA SER A 246 -8.48 -6.44 -5.72
C SER A 246 -8.47 -4.97 -5.36
N SER A 247 -9.64 -4.40 -5.11
CA SER A 247 -9.76 -3.03 -4.67
C SER A 247 -10.65 -2.91 -3.45
N ALA A 248 -10.34 -1.94 -2.59
CA ALA A 248 -11.16 -1.56 -1.47
C ALA A 248 -11.30 -0.05 -1.42
N ALA A 249 -12.49 0.43 -1.08
CA ALA A 249 -12.75 1.85 -0.87
C ALA A 249 -13.35 2.06 0.52
N TYR A 250 -13.03 3.20 1.11
CA TYR A 250 -13.57 3.61 2.40
C TYR A 250 -13.74 5.12 2.43
N HIS A 251 -14.86 5.60 2.98
CA HIS A 251 -15.10 7.01 3.19
C HIS A 251 -15.13 7.29 4.69
N VAL A 252 -14.22 8.15 5.14
CA VAL A 252 -14.30 8.65 6.51
C VAL A 252 -15.41 9.72 6.53
N PRO A 253 -16.53 9.49 7.26
CA PRO A 253 -17.64 10.43 7.26
C PRO A 253 -17.22 11.78 7.84
N CYS A 254 -17.86 12.86 7.42
CA CYS A 254 -17.57 14.19 7.98
C CYS A 254 -17.83 14.23 9.49
N PRO A 255 -17.02 15.01 10.27
CA PRO A 255 -17.30 15.18 11.68
C PRO A 255 -18.68 15.84 11.84
N HIS A 256 -19.42 15.38 12.82
CA HIS A 256 -20.66 16.04 13.19
C HIS A 256 -20.32 17.42 13.76
N SER A 257 -20.96 18.45 13.23
CA SER A 257 -20.88 19.84 13.72
C SER A 257 -21.61 19.96 15.06
#